data_452abb8391a9370b737769b98c8d460c
#
_entry.id   452abb8391a9370b737769b98c8d460c
#
_cell.length_a   1.000
_cell.length_b   1.000
_cell.length_c   1.000
_cell.angle_alpha   90.00
_cell.angle_beta   90.00
_cell.angle_gamma   90.00
#
_symmetry.space_group_name_H-M   'P 1'
#
loop_
_entity.id
_entity.type
_entity.pdbx_description
1 polymer ?
#
loop_
_entity_poly.entity_id
_entity_poly.type
_entity_poly.pdbx_seq_one_letter_code
_entity_poly.pdbx_strand_id
1 'polypeptide(L)'
;MGTAVFEVGAALFGACIGSFLNVVIWRLPQEDPARRKLGGRSHCPSCGVQIRWFDNVPIFGWLFLRGKARCCGTTISPRYPLVELLTAALFYALASWPPFGEVLTIDAASGLMSINTAAMGAFVASVIFASMLVALTFIDFDTYLLPDALTKPGMVLGLIAGVWPGVAGVISDDPMVSLELRQLLASLMGLLVGGGVTWGVRIAGSAVFKKEAMGFGDVKLMAMIGAFVGWEGSLLTLFLGCVFGAIVGSVLTLRSGSSARIPFGPYLAMGALVTLFGREVILTWLFVDWPAWQRDNPSSVMVVLGIGMAALVGLLWVIRRGRR
;
A
#
# COMPACT_ATOMS: atom_id res chain seq x y z
N MET A 1 12.01 3.18 -27.02
CA MET A 1 10.60 2.99 -27.47
C MET A 1 9.94 1.80 -26.79
N GLY A 2 10.59 0.64 -26.62
CA GLY A 2 10.00 -0.55 -26.00
C GLY A 2 9.57 -0.35 -24.55
N THR A 3 10.36 0.32 -23.72
CA THR A 3 10.04 0.63 -22.32
C THR A 3 8.78 1.48 -22.19
N ALA A 4 8.66 2.56 -22.98
CA ALA A 4 7.48 3.42 -22.96
C ALA A 4 6.18 2.68 -23.33
N VAL A 5 6.25 1.72 -24.25
CA VAL A 5 5.09 0.87 -24.60
C VAL A 5 4.69 -0.01 -23.42
N PHE A 6 5.66 -0.59 -22.71
CA PHE A 6 5.41 -1.38 -21.51
C PHE A 6 4.78 -0.53 -20.38
N GLU A 7 5.34 0.65 -20.12
CA GLU A 7 4.85 1.58 -19.09
C GLU A 7 3.40 2.02 -19.37
N VAL A 8 3.10 2.42 -20.60
CA VAL A 8 1.74 2.80 -21.00
C VAL A 8 0.80 1.61 -20.95
N GLY A 9 1.25 0.43 -21.40
CA GLY A 9 0.49 -0.81 -21.29
C GLY A 9 0.17 -1.17 -19.85
N ALA A 10 1.13 -1.04 -18.94
CA ALA A 10 0.95 -1.23 -17.50
C ALA A 10 -0.08 -0.24 -16.93
N ALA A 11 -0.03 1.04 -17.30
CA ALA A 11 -1.00 2.04 -16.88
C ALA A 11 -2.43 1.71 -17.34
N LEU A 12 -2.60 1.34 -18.61
CA LEU A 12 -3.92 0.96 -19.16
C LEU A 12 -4.46 -0.30 -18.46
N PHE A 13 -3.62 -1.30 -18.24
CA PHE A 13 -3.99 -2.49 -17.49
C PHE A 13 -4.35 -2.13 -16.03
N GLY A 14 -3.57 -1.24 -15.40
CA GLY A 14 -3.86 -0.71 -14.07
C GLY A 14 -5.21 -0.01 -13.98
N ALA A 15 -5.61 0.76 -14.99
CA ALA A 15 -6.94 1.37 -15.06
C ALA A 15 -8.05 0.30 -15.09
N CYS A 16 -7.87 -0.77 -15.88
CA CYS A 16 -8.80 -1.89 -15.93
C CYS A 16 -8.91 -2.63 -14.59
N ILE A 17 -7.78 -2.87 -13.93
CA ILE A 17 -7.74 -3.45 -12.58
C ILE A 17 -8.44 -2.50 -11.59
N GLY A 18 -8.20 -1.18 -11.65
CA GLY A 18 -8.86 -0.18 -10.81
C GLY A 18 -10.39 -0.21 -10.94
N SER A 19 -10.89 -0.39 -12.18
CA SER A 19 -12.33 -0.57 -12.42
C SER A 19 -12.88 -1.83 -11.74
N PHE A 20 -12.11 -2.94 -11.79
CA PHE A 20 -12.46 -4.16 -11.04
C PHE A 20 -12.36 -3.96 -9.52
N LEU A 21 -11.34 -3.23 -9.04
CA LEU A 21 -11.21 -2.94 -7.60
C LEU A 21 -12.42 -2.16 -7.07
N ASN A 22 -13.03 -1.27 -7.84
CA ASN A 22 -14.27 -0.62 -7.44
C ASN A 22 -15.40 -1.63 -7.13
N VAL A 23 -15.47 -2.73 -7.88
CA VAL A 23 -16.40 -3.83 -7.60
C VAL A 23 -16.04 -4.56 -6.32
N VAL A 24 -14.75 -4.84 -6.10
CA VAL A 24 -14.23 -5.50 -4.89
C VAL A 24 -14.54 -4.64 -3.66
N ILE A 25 -14.21 -3.34 -3.72
CA ILE A 25 -14.41 -2.37 -2.63
C ILE A 25 -15.88 -2.31 -2.22
N TRP A 26 -16.78 -2.31 -3.18
CA TRP A 26 -18.21 -2.20 -2.89
C TRP A 26 -18.84 -3.52 -2.43
N ARG A 27 -18.46 -4.67 -3.03
CA ARG A 27 -19.11 -5.95 -2.79
C ARG A 27 -18.55 -6.73 -1.61
N LEU A 28 -17.23 -6.69 -1.41
CA LEU A 28 -16.57 -7.55 -0.45
C LEU A 28 -16.99 -7.31 1.01
N PRO A 29 -17.25 -6.06 1.47
CA PRO A 29 -17.70 -5.78 2.83
C PRO A 29 -19.17 -6.14 3.09
N GLN A 30 -19.97 -6.48 2.05
CA GLN A 30 -21.39 -6.78 2.22
C GLN A 30 -21.60 -8.00 3.12
N GLU A 31 -22.58 -7.95 4.02
CA GLU A 31 -22.94 -9.08 4.90
C GLU A 31 -23.62 -10.20 4.13
N ASP A 32 -24.47 -9.85 3.14
CA ASP A 32 -25.20 -10.80 2.31
C ASP A 32 -24.28 -11.56 1.35
N PRO A 33 -24.15 -12.89 1.46
CA PRO A 33 -23.31 -13.70 0.56
C PRO A 33 -23.69 -13.59 -0.91
N ALA A 34 -24.96 -13.29 -1.24
CA ALA A 34 -25.42 -13.11 -2.62
C ALA A 34 -24.84 -11.83 -3.23
N ARG A 35 -24.67 -10.78 -2.43
CA ARG A 35 -24.10 -9.50 -2.84
C ARG A 35 -22.57 -9.50 -2.86
N ARG A 36 -21.93 -10.43 -2.14
CA ARG A 36 -20.46 -10.62 -2.12
C ARG A 36 -19.87 -11.18 -3.39
N LYS A 37 -20.68 -11.75 -4.28
CA LYS A 37 -20.18 -12.39 -5.50
C LYS A 37 -19.49 -11.37 -6.39
N LEU A 38 -18.18 -11.57 -6.64
CA LEU A 38 -17.36 -10.69 -7.49
C LEU A 38 -17.62 -10.90 -9.00
N GLY A 39 -18.21 -12.05 -9.38
CA GLY A 39 -18.55 -12.37 -10.75
C GLY A 39 -19.84 -11.67 -11.22
N GLY A 40 -20.09 -11.74 -12.53
CA GLY A 40 -21.26 -11.17 -13.18
C GLY A 40 -21.01 -9.80 -13.79
N ARG A 41 -21.97 -9.32 -14.58
CA ARG A 41 -21.90 -8.01 -15.25
C ARG A 41 -22.17 -6.88 -14.26
N SER A 42 -21.61 -5.71 -14.55
CA SER A 42 -21.87 -4.49 -13.77
C SER A 42 -23.30 -4.00 -13.96
N HIS A 43 -23.97 -3.64 -12.87
CA HIS A 43 -25.33 -3.11 -12.85
C HIS A 43 -25.34 -1.75 -12.16
N CYS A 44 -26.23 -0.88 -12.58
CA CYS A 44 -26.44 0.39 -11.91
C CYS A 44 -26.96 0.16 -10.48
N PRO A 45 -26.32 0.69 -9.44
CA PRO A 45 -26.73 0.45 -8.05
C PRO A 45 -28.11 1.06 -7.73
N SER A 46 -28.56 2.06 -8.51
CA SER A 46 -29.81 2.77 -8.27
C SER A 46 -31.02 2.13 -8.95
N CYS A 47 -30.87 1.66 -10.20
CA CYS A 47 -32.01 1.12 -10.98
C CYS A 47 -31.86 -0.35 -11.38
N GLY A 48 -30.74 -1.00 -11.07
CA GLY A 48 -30.49 -2.41 -11.37
C GLY A 48 -30.23 -2.72 -12.86
N VAL A 49 -30.32 -1.74 -13.76
CA VAL A 49 -30.09 -1.93 -15.20
C VAL A 49 -28.63 -2.25 -15.45
N GLN A 50 -28.37 -3.20 -16.35
CA GLN A 50 -27.03 -3.60 -16.72
C GLN A 50 -26.28 -2.46 -17.44
N ILE A 51 -25.03 -2.20 -17.00
CA ILE A 51 -24.16 -1.18 -17.60
C ILE A 51 -23.60 -1.72 -18.91
N ARG A 52 -23.62 -0.89 -19.96
CA ARG A 52 -23.05 -1.24 -21.26
C ARG A 52 -21.53 -1.25 -21.16
N TRP A 53 -20.86 -2.11 -21.92
CA TRP A 53 -19.40 -2.27 -21.84
C TRP A 53 -18.63 -0.97 -22.09
N PHE A 54 -19.09 -0.13 -23.04
CA PHE A 54 -18.44 1.15 -23.37
C PHE A 54 -18.68 2.25 -22.32
N ASP A 55 -19.74 2.15 -21.49
CA ASP A 55 -19.97 3.03 -20.35
C ASP A 55 -19.08 2.63 -19.15
N ASN A 56 -18.50 1.43 -19.20
CA ASN A 56 -17.60 0.89 -18.15
C ASN A 56 -16.12 0.95 -18.56
N VAL A 57 -15.76 1.71 -19.61
CA VAL A 57 -14.36 1.98 -19.94
C VAL A 57 -13.75 2.84 -18.84
N PRO A 58 -12.64 2.37 -18.21
CA PRO A 58 -12.07 3.07 -17.06
C PRO A 58 -11.79 4.54 -17.35
N ILE A 59 -12.06 5.40 -16.39
CA ILE A 59 -11.90 6.87 -16.44
C ILE A 59 -12.77 7.52 -17.51
N PHE A 60 -12.66 7.08 -18.77
CA PHE A 60 -13.36 7.66 -19.91
C PHE A 60 -14.88 7.48 -19.84
N GLY A 61 -15.39 6.34 -19.36
CA GLY A 61 -16.81 6.11 -19.14
C GLY A 61 -17.43 7.20 -18.26
N TRP A 62 -16.78 7.51 -17.13
CA TRP A 62 -17.23 8.56 -16.21
C TRP A 62 -17.16 9.96 -16.84
N LEU A 63 -16.08 10.27 -17.56
CA LEU A 63 -15.88 11.57 -18.24
C LEU A 63 -16.95 11.79 -19.35
N PHE A 64 -17.18 10.81 -20.23
CA PHE A 64 -18.16 10.90 -21.30
C PHE A 64 -19.60 11.00 -20.76
N LEU A 65 -19.89 10.32 -19.67
CA LEU A 65 -21.18 10.38 -18.99
C LEU A 65 -21.32 11.62 -18.08
N ARG A 66 -20.27 12.44 -17.95
CA ARG A 66 -20.25 13.62 -17.08
C ARG A 66 -20.68 13.30 -15.64
N GLY A 67 -20.27 12.14 -15.14
CA GLY A 67 -20.57 11.67 -13.81
C GLY A 67 -22.04 11.28 -13.58
N LYS A 68 -22.83 10.98 -14.62
CA LYS A 68 -24.24 10.56 -14.52
C LYS A 68 -24.49 9.24 -15.19
N ALA A 69 -25.24 8.35 -14.55
CA ALA A 69 -25.62 7.07 -15.14
C ALA A 69 -26.57 7.26 -16.34
N ARG A 70 -26.25 6.65 -17.49
CA ARG A 70 -27.04 6.75 -18.72
C ARG A 70 -28.47 6.24 -18.56
N CYS A 71 -28.67 5.24 -17.69
CA CYS A 71 -29.95 4.56 -17.53
C CYS A 71 -30.99 5.36 -16.71
N CYS A 72 -30.56 6.05 -15.67
CA CYS A 72 -31.43 6.71 -14.69
C CYS A 72 -31.01 8.13 -14.30
N GLY A 73 -29.90 8.65 -14.87
CA GLY A 73 -29.40 9.97 -14.57
C GLY A 73 -28.80 10.17 -13.17
N THR A 74 -28.77 9.13 -12.34
CA THR A 74 -28.16 9.19 -10.99
C THR A 74 -26.69 9.56 -11.09
N THR A 75 -26.22 10.38 -10.14
CA THR A 75 -24.80 10.79 -10.07
C THR A 75 -23.89 9.62 -9.71
N ILE A 76 -22.83 9.46 -10.48
CA ILE A 76 -21.75 8.48 -10.22
C ILE A 76 -20.65 9.19 -9.43
N SER A 77 -20.30 8.68 -8.27
CA SER A 77 -19.26 9.26 -7.41
C SER A 77 -17.93 9.42 -8.16
N PRO A 78 -17.22 10.55 -8.01
CA PRO A 78 -15.87 10.76 -8.58
C PRO A 78 -14.82 9.82 -7.99
N ARG A 79 -15.15 9.11 -6.93
CA ARG A 79 -14.31 8.06 -6.35
C ARG A 79 -14.01 6.93 -7.35
N TYR A 80 -14.98 6.58 -8.23
CA TYR A 80 -14.78 5.50 -9.21
C TYR A 80 -13.60 5.80 -10.14
N PRO A 81 -13.58 6.90 -10.90
CA PRO A 81 -12.43 7.25 -11.72
C PRO A 81 -11.17 7.58 -10.90
N LEU A 82 -11.29 8.00 -9.64
CA LEU A 82 -10.13 8.21 -8.77
C LEU A 82 -9.40 6.90 -8.46
N VAL A 83 -10.11 5.83 -8.11
CA VAL A 83 -9.54 4.50 -7.89
C VAL A 83 -8.88 3.97 -9.16
N GLU A 84 -9.54 4.15 -10.32
CA GLU A 84 -9.01 3.74 -11.61
C GLU A 84 -7.72 4.48 -11.98
N LEU A 85 -7.70 5.80 -11.80
CA LEU A 85 -6.54 6.65 -12.06
C LEU A 85 -5.39 6.35 -11.08
N LEU A 86 -5.69 6.18 -9.79
CA LEU A 86 -4.69 5.83 -8.77
C LEU A 86 -4.02 4.49 -9.09
N THR A 87 -4.81 3.49 -9.45
CA THR A 87 -4.28 2.16 -9.81
C THR A 87 -3.46 2.22 -11.10
N ALA A 88 -3.92 2.98 -12.11
CA ALA A 88 -3.17 3.22 -13.33
C ALA A 88 -1.82 3.92 -13.05
N ALA A 89 -1.82 4.95 -12.21
CA ALA A 89 -0.61 5.67 -11.84
C ALA A 89 0.38 4.80 -11.05
N LEU A 90 -0.11 3.94 -10.16
CA LEU A 90 0.74 2.98 -9.43
C LEU A 90 1.37 1.96 -10.37
N PHE A 91 0.61 1.42 -11.32
CA PHE A 91 1.15 0.45 -12.30
C PHE A 91 2.15 1.12 -13.24
N TYR A 92 1.87 2.35 -13.67
CA TYR A 92 2.83 3.16 -14.43
C TYR A 92 4.12 3.39 -13.64
N ALA A 93 4.01 3.82 -12.38
CA ALA A 93 5.16 4.07 -11.52
C ALA A 93 6.01 2.80 -11.29
N LEU A 94 5.36 1.65 -11.06
CA LEU A 94 6.04 0.36 -10.91
C LEU A 94 6.74 -0.10 -12.20
N ALA A 95 6.22 0.27 -13.36
CA ALA A 95 6.83 -0.03 -14.65
C ALA A 95 7.98 0.92 -15.01
N SER A 96 7.83 2.23 -14.67
CA SER A 96 8.81 3.28 -14.99
C SER A 96 9.96 3.37 -13.99
N TRP A 97 9.70 3.00 -12.75
CA TRP A 97 10.67 3.02 -11.66
C TRP A 97 10.62 1.70 -10.89
N PRO A 98 11.05 0.61 -11.53
CA PRO A 98 10.96 -0.70 -10.91
C PRO A 98 11.96 -0.82 -9.75
N PRO A 99 11.50 -1.07 -8.51
CA PRO A 99 12.38 -1.23 -7.35
C PRO A 99 13.21 -2.53 -7.40
N PHE A 100 13.02 -3.34 -8.42
CA PHE A 100 13.61 -4.68 -8.61
C PHE A 100 14.36 -4.84 -9.93
N GLY A 101 14.70 -3.74 -10.61
CA GLY A 101 15.42 -3.75 -11.89
C GLY A 101 14.51 -3.74 -13.12
N GLU A 102 15.11 -3.51 -14.29
CA GLU A 102 14.39 -3.36 -15.55
C GLU A 102 13.76 -4.69 -16.00
N VAL A 103 12.48 -4.63 -16.33
CA VAL A 103 11.70 -5.77 -16.85
C VAL A 103 12.06 -6.06 -18.32
N LEU A 104 12.24 -4.97 -19.10
CA LEU A 104 12.64 -5.06 -20.51
C LEU A 104 14.07 -4.52 -20.66
N THR A 105 14.95 -5.35 -21.19
CA THR A 105 16.33 -4.98 -21.49
C THR A 105 16.58 -5.10 -22.99
N ILE A 106 17.33 -4.15 -23.56
CA ILE A 106 17.76 -4.17 -24.96
C ILE A 106 19.24 -4.51 -24.96
N ASP A 107 19.60 -5.65 -25.56
CA ASP A 107 20.99 -5.99 -25.75
C ASP A 107 21.64 -4.99 -26.71
N ALA A 108 22.65 -4.27 -26.22
CA ALA A 108 23.32 -3.22 -26.97
C ALA A 108 24.08 -3.74 -28.20
N ALA A 109 24.46 -5.02 -28.22
CA ALA A 109 25.21 -5.63 -29.31
C ALA A 109 24.30 -6.14 -30.44
N SER A 110 23.19 -6.79 -30.08
CA SER A 110 22.27 -7.41 -31.03
C SER A 110 21.04 -6.56 -31.36
N GLY A 111 20.74 -5.53 -30.54
CA GLY A 111 19.50 -4.75 -30.63
C GLY A 111 18.23 -5.55 -30.27
N LEU A 112 18.38 -6.79 -29.78
CA LEU A 112 17.27 -7.66 -29.44
C LEU A 112 16.72 -7.26 -28.06
N MET A 113 15.38 -7.19 -27.98
CA MET A 113 14.68 -6.98 -26.73
C MET A 113 14.53 -8.32 -26.01
N SER A 114 14.98 -8.36 -24.75
CA SER A 114 14.82 -9.51 -23.87
C SER A 114 13.99 -9.16 -22.64
N ILE A 115 13.28 -10.15 -22.11
CA ILE A 115 12.47 -10.02 -20.88
C ILE A 115 13.27 -10.61 -19.72
N ASN A 116 13.54 -9.79 -18.71
CA ASN A 116 14.08 -10.27 -17.45
C ASN A 116 12.93 -10.93 -16.65
N THR A 117 12.92 -12.26 -16.63
CA THR A 117 11.85 -13.05 -15.98
C THR A 117 11.77 -12.82 -14.47
N ALA A 118 12.91 -12.59 -13.80
CA ALA A 118 12.96 -12.30 -12.38
C ALA A 118 12.29 -10.92 -12.08
N ALA A 119 12.69 -9.88 -12.82
CA ALA A 119 12.08 -8.55 -12.69
C ALA A 119 10.60 -8.56 -13.08
N MET A 120 10.20 -9.33 -14.10
CA MET A 120 8.79 -9.49 -14.46
C MET A 120 7.99 -10.15 -13.33
N GLY A 121 8.51 -11.18 -12.68
CA GLY A 121 7.87 -11.83 -11.54
C GLY A 121 7.69 -10.85 -10.36
N ALA A 122 8.72 -10.08 -10.04
CA ALA A 122 8.68 -9.05 -9.02
C ALA A 122 7.70 -7.91 -9.38
N PHE A 123 7.64 -7.50 -10.64
CA PHE A 123 6.64 -6.55 -11.13
C PHE A 123 5.22 -7.06 -10.92
N VAL A 124 4.93 -8.31 -11.33
CA VAL A 124 3.61 -8.93 -11.13
C VAL A 124 3.24 -8.99 -9.65
N ALA A 125 4.18 -9.41 -8.79
CA ALA A 125 3.97 -9.42 -7.34
C ALA A 125 3.63 -8.01 -6.80
N SER A 126 4.36 -6.99 -7.25
CA SER A 126 4.18 -5.60 -6.80
C SER A 126 2.86 -4.99 -7.27
N VAL A 127 2.40 -5.26 -8.49
CA VAL A 127 1.09 -4.78 -8.96
C VAL A 127 -0.08 -5.48 -8.24
N ILE A 128 0.06 -6.76 -7.91
CA ILE A 128 -0.91 -7.48 -7.06
C ILE A 128 -0.94 -6.84 -5.67
N PHE A 129 0.21 -6.65 -5.05
CA PHE A 129 0.33 -6.03 -3.74
C PHE A 129 -0.27 -4.62 -3.71
N ALA A 130 0.10 -3.75 -4.65
CA ALA A 130 -0.45 -2.40 -4.76
C ALA A 130 -1.97 -2.41 -4.94
N SER A 131 -2.51 -3.32 -5.78
CA SER A 131 -3.95 -3.50 -5.96
C SER A 131 -4.67 -3.87 -4.67
N MET A 132 -4.09 -4.78 -3.89
CA MET A 132 -4.64 -5.18 -2.59
C MET A 132 -4.60 -4.02 -1.59
N LEU A 133 -3.52 -3.24 -1.55
CA LEU A 133 -3.41 -2.06 -0.70
C LEU A 133 -4.46 -1.00 -1.07
N VAL A 134 -4.67 -0.73 -2.36
CA VAL A 134 -5.73 0.18 -2.83
C VAL A 134 -7.10 -0.31 -2.37
N ALA A 135 -7.44 -1.58 -2.62
CA ALA A 135 -8.74 -2.12 -2.21
C ALA A 135 -8.96 -2.03 -0.69
N LEU A 136 -7.98 -2.47 0.10
CA LEU A 136 -8.05 -2.45 1.57
C LEU A 136 -8.14 -1.02 2.12
N THR A 137 -7.42 -0.06 1.53
CA THR A 137 -7.49 1.36 1.88
C THR A 137 -8.90 1.90 1.75
N PHE A 138 -9.55 1.68 0.60
CA PHE A 138 -10.89 2.21 0.37
C PHE A 138 -11.96 1.46 1.15
N ILE A 139 -11.80 0.17 1.40
CA ILE A 139 -12.70 -0.61 2.26
C ILE A 139 -12.60 -0.10 3.71
N ASP A 140 -11.38 0.12 4.21
CA ASP A 140 -11.16 0.60 5.57
C ASP A 140 -11.70 2.02 5.78
N PHE A 141 -11.59 2.90 4.77
CA PHE A 141 -12.23 4.22 4.81
C PHE A 141 -13.76 4.14 4.93
N ASP A 142 -14.39 3.14 4.30
CA ASP A 142 -15.84 3.02 4.28
C ASP A 142 -16.40 2.31 5.52
N THR A 143 -15.71 1.27 5.96
CA THR A 143 -16.29 0.29 6.91
C THR A 143 -15.49 0.15 8.19
N TYR A 144 -14.29 0.72 8.28
CA TYR A 144 -13.32 0.50 9.37
C TYR A 144 -13.01 -0.99 9.57
N LEU A 145 -13.12 -1.81 8.51
CA LEU A 145 -12.89 -3.24 8.52
C LEU A 145 -11.90 -3.62 7.42
N LEU A 146 -11.00 -4.53 7.75
CA LEU A 146 -10.06 -5.14 6.82
C LEU A 146 -10.47 -6.60 6.60
N PRO A 147 -11.10 -6.93 5.44
CA PRO A 147 -11.68 -8.24 5.22
C PRO A 147 -10.62 -9.33 5.09
N ASP A 148 -10.85 -10.44 5.81
CA ASP A 148 -10.01 -11.64 5.77
C ASP A 148 -9.90 -12.25 4.36
N ALA A 149 -10.91 -12.01 3.52
CA ALA A 149 -10.94 -12.45 2.13
C ALA A 149 -9.88 -11.80 1.24
N LEU A 150 -9.27 -10.69 1.68
CA LEU A 150 -8.10 -10.07 1.01
C LEU A 150 -6.82 -10.31 1.81
N THR A 151 -6.83 -10.07 3.12
CA THR A 151 -5.60 -10.13 3.92
C THR A 151 -5.00 -11.53 3.99
N LYS A 152 -5.82 -12.59 4.17
CA LYS A 152 -5.31 -13.96 4.22
C LYS A 152 -4.75 -14.47 2.89
N PRO A 153 -5.46 -14.38 1.75
CA PRO A 153 -4.86 -14.69 0.47
C PRO A 153 -3.65 -13.84 0.16
N GLY A 154 -3.65 -12.56 0.58
CA GLY A 154 -2.52 -11.66 0.41
C GLY A 154 -1.26 -12.14 1.15
N MET A 155 -1.38 -12.69 2.36
CA MET A 155 -0.25 -13.30 3.06
C MET A 155 0.34 -14.47 2.25
N VAL A 156 -0.52 -15.34 1.71
CA VAL A 156 -0.08 -16.48 0.90
C VAL A 156 0.58 -16.02 -0.39
N LEU A 157 -0.02 -15.03 -1.08
CA LEU A 157 0.55 -14.45 -2.29
C LEU A 157 1.89 -13.78 -2.02
N GLY A 158 2.05 -13.10 -0.87
CA GLY A 158 3.32 -12.51 -0.44
C GLY A 158 4.40 -13.56 -0.23
N LEU A 159 4.08 -14.69 0.42
CA LEU A 159 5.01 -15.81 0.59
C LEU A 159 5.42 -16.43 -0.75
N ILE A 160 4.46 -16.60 -1.68
CA ILE A 160 4.75 -17.09 -3.04
C ILE A 160 5.63 -16.07 -3.78
N ALA A 161 5.30 -14.79 -3.70
CA ALA A 161 6.06 -13.73 -4.32
C ALA A 161 7.48 -13.60 -3.74
N GLY A 162 7.67 -13.95 -2.48
CA GLY A 162 8.96 -13.97 -1.81
C GLY A 162 9.99 -14.91 -2.44
N VAL A 163 9.58 -15.82 -3.32
CA VAL A 163 10.52 -16.66 -4.11
C VAL A 163 11.22 -15.83 -5.20
N TRP A 164 10.63 -14.70 -5.64
CA TRP A 164 11.22 -13.85 -6.67
C TRP A 164 12.26 -12.87 -6.10
N PRO A 165 13.43 -12.74 -6.77
CA PRO A 165 14.46 -11.80 -6.37
C PRO A 165 13.93 -10.37 -6.26
N GLY A 166 14.36 -9.65 -5.21
CA GLY A 166 14.02 -8.25 -5.00
C GLY A 166 12.67 -7.97 -4.34
N VAL A 167 11.80 -8.98 -4.13
CA VAL A 167 10.50 -8.74 -3.48
C VAL A 167 10.66 -8.54 -1.97
N ALA A 168 11.12 -9.56 -1.24
CA ALA A 168 11.20 -9.50 0.23
C ALA A 168 12.62 -9.24 0.78
N GLY A 169 13.63 -9.20 -0.08
CA GLY A 169 15.03 -9.11 0.31
C GLY A 169 15.64 -10.47 0.62
N VAL A 170 16.83 -10.47 1.24
CA VAL A 170 17.59 -11.67 1.58
C VAL A 170 18.00 -11.61 3.05
N ILE A 171 17.84 -12.70 3.79
CA ILE A 171 18.18 -12.74 5.24
C ILE A 171 19.69 -12.93 5.45
N SER A 172 20.35 -13.69 4.58
CA SER A 172 21.78 -14.02 4.72
C SER A 172 22.42 -14.24 3.36
N ASP A 173 23.73 -14.00 3.28
CA ASP A 173 24.55 -14.26 2.08
C ASP A 173 25.20 -15.64 2.13
N ASP A 174 24.69 -16.57 2.94
CA ASP A 174 25.24 -17.91 3.07
C ASP A 174 25.09 -18.68 1.74
N PRO A 175 26.19 -19.01 1.05
CA PRO A 175 26.18 -19.69 -0.23
C PRO A 175 25.67 -21.15 -0.16
N MET A 176 25.60 -21.73 1.03
CA MET A 176 25.10 -23.09 1.25
C MET A 176 23.58 -23.18 1.20
N VAL A 177 22.86 -22.08 1.28
CA VAL A 177 21.39 -22.01 1.19
C VAL A 177 20.99 -21.49 -0.18
N SER A 178 20.07 -22.17 -0.85
CA SER A 178 19.59 -21.71 -2.16
C SER A 178 18.96 -20.31 -2.07
N LEU A 179 19.11 -19.50 -3.12
CA LEU A 179 18.61 -18.13 -3.16
C LEU A 179 17.09 -18.08 -2.89
N GLU A 180 16.35 -19.00 -3.48
CA GLU A 180 14.88 -19.08 -3.34
C GLU A 180 14.49 -19.35 -1.89
N LEU A 181 15.21 -20.24 -1.19
CA LEU A 181 14.92 -20.52 0.22
C LEU A 181 15.22 -19.32 1.10
N ARG A 182 16.33 -18.60 0.85
CA ARG A 182 16.67 -17.36 1.59
C ARG A 182 15.60 -16.29 1.42
N GLN A 183 15.08 -16.13 0.23
CA GLN A 183 14.02 -15.16 -0.09
C GLN A 183 12.68 -15.55 0.53
N LEU A 184 12.32 -16.84 0.47
CA LEU A 184 11.12 -17.35 1.13
C LEU A 184 11.20 -17.14 2.66
N LEU A 185 12.37 -17.42 3.26
CA LEU A 185 12.59 -17.16 4.69
C LEU A 185 12.49 -15.67 5.02
N ALA A 186 12.99 -14.77 4.15
CA ALA A 186 12.85 -13.33 4.31
C ALA A 186 11.38 -12.89 4.31
N SER A 187 10.59 -13.43 3.39
CA SER A 187 9.14 -13.19 3.31
C SER A 187 8.41 -13.72 4.55
N LEU A 188 8.74 -14.93 5.00
CA LEU A 188 8.16 -15.53 6.21
C LEU A 188 8.53 -14.72 7.47
N MET A 189 9.79 -14.32 7.60
CA MET A 189 10.22 -13.43 8.70
C MET A 189 9.49 -12.09 8.63
N GLY A 190 9.32 -11.53 7.44
CA GLY A 190 8.55 -10.30 7.25
C GLY A 190 7.11 -10.43 7.73
N LEU A 191 6.44 -11.53 7.38
CA LEU A 191 5.10 -11.85 7.86
C LEU A 191 5.04 -11.93 9.39
N LEU A 192 5.97 -12.67 10.00
CA LEU A 192 6.03 -12.87 11.44
C LEU A 192 6.37 -11.58 12.19
N VAL A 193 7.35 -10.81 11.70
CA VAL A 193 7.75 -9.53 12.31
C VAL A 193 6.65 -8.49 12.14
N GLY A 194 6.11 -8.31 10.92
CA GLY A 194 5.05 -7.36 10.67
C GLY A 194 3.81 -7.63 11.51
N GLY A 195 3.33 -8.88 11.50
CA GLY A 195 2.19 -9.30 12.33
C GLY A 195 2.51 -9.28 13.83
N GLY A 196 3.66 -9.84 14.23
CA GLY A 196 4.04 -10.00 15.64
C GLY A 196 4.30 -8.66 16.34
N VAL A 197 5.05 -7.75 15.73
CA VAL A 197 5.31 -6.41 16.29
C VAL A 197 4.01 -5.64 16.43
N THR A 198 3.17 -5.63 15.38
CA THR A 198 1.89 -4.93 15.41
C THR A 198 0.93 -5.54 16.44
N TRP A 199 0.94 -6.86 16.58
CA TRP A 199 0.19 -7.56 17.63
C TRP A 199 0.68 -7.19 19.03
N GLY A 200 2.01 -7.12 19.23
CA GLY A 200 2.62 -6.63 20.46
C GLY A 200 2.21 -5.20 20.80
N VAL A 201 2.24 -4.29 19.83
CA VAL A 201 1.77 -2.89 19.98
C VAL A 201 0.29 -2.86 20.36
N ARG A 202 -0.55 -3.70 19.74
CA ARG A 202 -1.98 -3.82 20.08
C ARG A 202 -2.17 -4.25 21.54
N ILE A 203 -1.46 -5.28 22.02
CA ILE A 203 -1.56 -5.77 23.39
C ILE A 203 -1.08 -4.70 24.38
N ALA A 204 0.10 -4.16 24.17
CA ALA A 204 0.70 -3.15 25.05
C ALA A 204 -0.17 -1.88 25.11
N GLY A 205 -0.63 -1.39 23.96
CA GLY A 205 -1.52 -0.23 23.88
C GLY A 205 -2.87 -0.49 24.58
N SER A 206 -3.46 -1.66 24.38
CA SER A 206 -4.74 -2.01 25.03
C SER A 206 -4.60 -2.12 26.54
N ALA A 207 -3.47 -2.63 27.03
CA ALA A 207 -3.18 -2.70 28.47
C ALA A 207 -3.03 -1.30 29.09
N VAL A 208 -2.31 -0.39 28.41
CA VAL A 208 -2.09 0.99 28.88
C VAL A 208 -3.38 1.81 28.84
N PHE A 209 -4.11 1.78 27.73
CA PHE A 209 -5.31 2.62 27.54
C PHE A 209 -6.60 2.00 28.09
N LYS A 210 -6.55 0.74 28.57
CA LYS A 210 -7.72 -0.04 29.06
C LYS A 210 -8.88 -0.09 28.06
N LYS A 211 -8.59 -0.02 26.77
CA LYS A 211 -9.50 -0.14 25.63
C LYS A 211 -8.73 -0.68 24.43
N GLU A 212 -9.43 -1.21 23.45
CA GLU A 212 -8.76 -1.63 22.21
C GLU A 212 -8.02 -0.46 21.57
N ALA A 213 -6.68 -0.58 21.52
CA ALA A 213 -5.81 0.46 20.96
C ALA A 213 -5.76 0.42 19.43
N MET A 214 -5.91 -0.80 18.85
CA MET A 214 -5.78 -1.05 17.42
C MET A 214 -6.66 -2.24 17.01
N GLY A 215 -7.23 -2.20 15.82
CA GLY A 215 -8.01 -3.30 15.25
C GLY A 215 -7.13 -4.53 14.95
N PHE A 216 -7.70 -5.75 15.10
CA PHE A 216 -6.99 -6.97 14.71
C PHE A 216 -6.80 -7.06 13.18
N GLY A 217 -7.59 -6.31 12.40
CA GLY A 217 -7.43 -6.16 10.97
C GLY A 217 -6.07 -5.57 10.59
N ASP A 218 -5.59 -4.56 11.34
CA ASP A 218 -4.29 -3.92 11.10
C ASP A 218 -3.12 -4.89 11.32
N VAL A 219 -3.24 -5.79 12.29
CA VAL A 219 -2.25 -6.87 12.54
C VAL A 219 -2.16 -7.78 11.32
N LYS A 220 -3.30 -8.20 10.76
CA LYS A 220 -3.34 -9.03 9.55
C LYS A 220 -2.81 -8.29 8.32
N LEU A 221 -3.16 -7.01 8.19
CA LEU A 221 -2.65 -6.17 7.13
C LEU A 221 -1.12 -6.06 7.21
N MET A 222 -0.56 -5.83 8.39
CA MET A 222 0.89 -5.75 8.58
C MET A 222 1.60 -7.10 8.37
N ALA A 223 0.96 -8.22 8.73
CA ALA A 223 1.48 -9.55 8.38
C ALA A 223 1.51 -9.76 6.85
N MET A 224 0.46 -9.34 6.15
CA MET A 224 0.41 -9.36 4.68
C MET A 224 1.49 -8.45 4.08
N ILE A 225 1.59 -7.20 4.52
CA ILE A 225 2.61 -6.27 4.05
C ILE A 225 4.00 -6.87 4.26
N GLY A 226 4.27 -7.41 5.44
CA GLY A 226 5.55 -8.02 5.78
C GLY A 226 5.94 -9.17 4.86
N ALA A 227 4.97 -9.98 4.44
CA ALA A 227 5.22 -11.06 3.48
C ALA A 227 5.71 -10.54 2.12
N PHE A 228 5.33 -9.32 1.70
CA PHE A 228 5.78 -8.72 0.44
C PHE A 228 7.09 -7.91 0.60
N VAL A 229 7.26 -7.17 1.69
CA VAL A 229 8.39 -6.22 1.82
C VAL A 229 9.50 -6.71 2.75
N GLY A 230 9.35 -7.90 3.34
CA GLY A 230 10.31 -8.45 4.30
C GLY A 230 10.25 -7.78 5.68
N TRP A 231 11.13 -8.22 6.60
CA TRP A 231 11.07 -7.77 8.00
C TRP A 231 11.49 -6.31 8.18
N GLU A 232 12.56 -5.85 7.49
CA GLU A 232 13.00 -4.44 7.52
C GLU A 232 11.92 -3.52 6.95
N GLY A 233 11.37 -3.91 5.80
CA GLY A 233 10.28 -3.18 5.16
C GLY A 233 9.02 -3.12 6.02
N SER A 234 8.73 -4.16 6.81
CA SER A 234 7.61 -4.16 7.76
C SER A 234 7.78 -3.09 8.83
N LEU A 235 8.96 -3.03 9.44
CA LEU A 235 9.25 -2.04 10.48
C LEU A 235 9.21 -0.62 9.92
N LEU A 236 9.81 -0.41 8.75
CA LEU A 236 9.76 0.87 8.05
C LEU A 236 8.31 1.28 7.73
N THR A 237 7.52 0.34 7.21
CA THR A 237 6.10 0.58 6.91
C THR A 237 5.31 0.98 8.15
N LEU A 238 5.50 0.26 9.26
CA LEU A 238 4.84 0.57 10.52
C LEU A 238 5.22 1.97 11.02
N PHE A 239 6.51 2.30 10.98
CA PHE A 239 7.00 3.63 11.35
C PHE A 239 6.38 4.73 10.48
N LEU A 240 6.45 4.58 9.16
CA LEU A 240 5.87 5.55 8.23
C LEU A 240 4.36 5.68 8.38
N GLY A 241 3.65 4.55 8.58
CA GLY A 241 2.21 4.54 8.85
C GLY A 241 1.85 5.32 10.12
N CYS A 242 2.64 5.17 11.19
CA CYS A 242 2.49 5.97 12.41
C CYS A 242 2.73 7.46 12.16
N VAL A 243 3.76 7.81 11.39
CA VAL A 243 4.06 9.22 11.03
C VAL A 243 2.92 9.82 10.22
N PHE A 244 2.47 9.16 9.15
CA PHE A 244 1.36 9.65 8.32
C PHE A 244 0.05 9.75 9.13
N GLY A 245 -0.25 8.73 9.94
CA GLY A 245 -1.41 8.75 10.82
C GLY A 245 -1.37 9.88 11.85
N ALA A 246 -0.19 10.15 12.44
CA ALA A 246 0.00 11.24 13.38
C ALA A 246 -0.17 12.62 12.72
N ILE A 247 0.40 12.82 11.52
CA ILE A 247 0.26 14.09 10.78
C ILE A 247 -1.20 14.34 10.43
N VAL A 248 -1.87 13.39 9.77
CA VAL A 248 -3.27 13.58 9.34
C VAL A 248 -4.20 13.66 10.53
N GLY A 249 -4.00 12.81 11.55
CA GLY A 249 -4.77 12.83 12.79
C GLY A 249 -4.66 14.16 13.52
N SER A 250 -3.46 14.74 13.60
CA SER A 250 -3.24 16.07 14.20
C SER A 250 -3.97 17.17 13.43
N VAL A 251 -3.85 17.17 12.09
CA VAL A 251 -4.52 18.15 11.23
C VAL A 251 -6.04 18.07 11.36
N LEU A 252 -6.60 16.85 11.35
CA LEU A 252 -8.04 16.66 11.48
C LEU A 252 -8.55 17.10 12.86
N THR A 253 -7.84 16.73 13.93
CA THR A 253 -8.20 17.15 15.30
C THR A 253 -8.18 18.66 15.47
N LEU A 254 -7.20 19.33 14.87
CA LEU A 254 -7.11 20.80 14.89
C LEU A 254 -8.27 21.47 14.13
N ARG A 255 -8.74 20.85 13.03
CA ARG A 255 -9.83 21.42 12.23
C ARG A 255 -11.22 21.13 12.78
N SER A 256 -11.45 19.94 13.32
CA SER A 256 -12.77 19.49 13.76
C SER A 256 -13.06 19.71 15.24
N GLY A 257 -12.03 20.01 16.04
CA GLY A 257 -12.17 20.16 17.51
C GLY A 257 -12.57 18.87 18.25
N SER A 258 -12.75 17.77 17.55
CA SER A 258 -13.14 16.48 18.11
C SER A 258 -12.20 15.37 17.65
N SER A 259 -11.97 14.38 18.52
CA SER A 259 -11.21 13.19 18.19
C SER A 259 -12.07 12.26 17.31
N ALA A 260 -12.01 12.46 16.00
CA ALA A 260 -12.65 11.55 15.03
C ALA A 260 -11.93 10.20 15.04
N ARG A 261 -12.69 9.10 14.92
CA ARG A 261 -12.08 7.80 14.60
C ARG A 261 -11.51 7.87 13.19
N ILE A 262 -10.22 7.55 13.06
CA ILE A 262 -9.52 7.57 11.79
C ILE A 262 -9.09 6.13 11.51
N PRO A 263 -9.43 5.55 10.35
CA PRO A 263 -8.97 4.22 9.98
C PRO A 263 -7.43 4.24 9.86
N PHE A 264 -6.75 3.23 10.40
CA PHE A 264 -5.29 3.18 10.40
C PHE A 264 -4.73 2.48 9.15
N GLY A 265 -5.51 1.57 8.56
CA GLY A 265 -5.13 0.83 7.36
C GLY A 265 -4.61 1.68 6.18
N PRO A 266 -5.27 2.81 5.84
CA PRO A 266 -4.80 3.71 4.77
C PRO A 266 -3.39 4.24 4.99
N TYR A 267 -3.01 4.57 6.23
CA TYR A 267 -1.67 5.08 6.54
C TYR A 267 -0.62 3.97 6.49
N LEU A 268 -0.98 2.76 6.91
CA LEU A 268 -0.13 1.57 6.72
C LEU A 268 0.07 1.28 5.22
N ALA A 269 -0.99 1.38 4.41
CA ALA A 269 -0.90 1.19 2.97
C ALA A 269 -0.02 2.26 2.30
N MET A 270 -0.13 3.53 2.70
CA MET A 270 0.78 4.59 2.24
C MET A 270 2.22 4.31 2.65
N GLY A 271 2.46 3.92 3.90
CA GLY A 271 3.79 3.51 4.38
C GLY A 271 4.35 2.34 3.58
N ALA A 272 3.51 1.33 3.27
CA ALA A 272 3.90 0.18 2.47
C ALA A 272 4.28 0.55 1.03
N LEU A 273 3.54 1.47 0.40
CA LEU A 273 3.89 1.97 -0.94
C LEU A 273 5.21 2.74 -0.91
N VAL A 274 5.42 3.64 0.07
CA VAL A 274 6.70 4.34 0.22
C VAL A 274 7.84 3.35 0.45
N THR A 275 7.63 2.32 1.26
CA THR A 275 8.61 1.26 1.49
C THR A 275 8.90 0.47 0.21
N LEU A 276 7.87 0.14 -0.58
CA LEU A 276 8.02 -0.59 -1.83
C LEU A 276 8.94 0.13 -2.82
N PHE A 277 8.79 1.45 -2.95
CA PHE A 277 9.58 2.25 -3.90
C PHE A 277 10.91 2.75 -3.33
N GLY A 278 10.99 3.00 -2.03
CA GLY A 278 12.08 3.75 -1.43
C GLY A 278 12.89 3.04 -0.36
N ARG A 279 12.61 1.74 -0.09
CA ARG A 279 13.26 1.00 1.00
C ARG A 279 14.78 1.13 0.98
N GLU A 280 15.41 0.85 -0.14
CA GLU A 280 16.88 0.88 -0.24
C GLU A 280 17.44 2.27 0.00
N VAL A 281 16.86 3.28 -0.61
CA VAL A 281 17.28 4.68 -0.44
C VAL A 281 17.13 5.12 1.01
N ILE A 282 15.98 4.81 1.62
CA ILE A 282 15.67 5.21 3.01
C ILE A 282 16.59 4.48 4.00
N LEU A 283 16.77 3.16 3.83
CA LEU A 283 17.62 2.39 4.74
C LEU A 283 19.11 2.76 4.57
N THR A 284 19.58 2.95 3.36
CA THR A 284 20.96 3.42 3.10
C THR A 284 21.17 4.78 3.75
N TRP A 285 20.26 5.72 3.53
CA TRP A 285 20.34 7.03 4.16
C TRP A 285 20.33 6.95 5.68
N LEU A 286 19.46 6.13 6.27
CA LEU A 286 19.29 6.03 7.71
C LEU A 286 20.48 5.34 8.40
N PHE A 287 21.02 4.27 7.81
CA PHE A 287 22.03 3.43 8.46
C PHE A 287 23.45 3.67 7.96
N VAL A 288 23.65 4.30 6.82
CA VAL A 288 24.97 4.56 6.22
C VAL A 288 25.26 6.06 6.15
N ASP A 289 24.45 6.81 5.40
CA ASP A 289 24.74 8.22 5.09
C ASP A 289 24.56 9.13 6.31
N TRP A 290 23.46 8.97 7.04
CA TRP A 290 23.18 9.75 8.24
C TRP A 290 24.24 9.53 9.35
N PRO A 291 24.62 8.31 9.72
CA PRO A 291 25.71 8.11 10.69
C PRO A 291 27.06 8.59 10.20
N ALA A 292 27.36 8.54 8.89
CA ALA A 292 28.57 9.12 8.32
C ALA A 292 28.57 10.65 8.47
N TRP A 293 27.47 11.28 8.05
CA TRP A 293 27.30 12.73 8.18
C TRP A 293 27.35 13.20 9.64
N GLN A 294 26.78 12.43 10.60
CA GLN A 294 26.86 12.75 12.02
C GLN A 294 28.29 12.73 12.56
N ARG A 295 29.13 11.83 12.09
CA ARG A 295 30.55 11.76 12.50
C ARG A 295 31.31 13.01 12.09
N ASP A 296 30.98 13.54 10.89
CA ASP A 296 31.60 14.77 10.35
C ASP A 296 31.00 16.04 10.98
N ASN A 297 29.80 15.95 11.54
CA ASN A 297 29.05 17.08 12.12
C ASN A 297 28.52 16.77 13.53
N PRO A 298 29.35 16.63 14.54
CA PRO A 298 28.94 16.18 15.89
C PRO A 298 27.96 17.13 16.59
N SER A 299 27.96 18.42 16.26
CA SER A 299 27.01 19.41 16.78
C SER A 299 25.58 19.23 16.24
N SER A 300 25.41 18.53 15.12
CA SER A 300 24.13 18.31 14.48
C SER A 300 23.16 17.49 15.33
N VAL A 301 23.68 16.58 16.15
CA VAL A 301 22.87 15.76 17.09
C VAL A 301 22.10 16.67 18.04
N MET A 302 22.75 17.71 18.59
CA MET A 302 22.14 18.68 19.48
C MET A 302 21.01 19.48 18.78
N VAL A 303 21.24 19.83 17.50
CA VAL A 303 20.24 20.56 16.71
C VAL A 303 19.01 19.68 16.44
N VAL A 304 19.22 18.44 16.03
CA VAL A 304 18.12 17.48 15.76
C VAL A 304 17.33 17.18 17.03
N LEU A 305 18.02 16.93 18.14
CA LEU A 305 17.36 16.75 19.45
C LEU A 305 16.59 17.99 19.87
N GLY A 306 17.14 19.18 19.65
CA GLY A 306 16.48 20.45 19.94
C GLY A 306 15.20 20.63 19.10
N ILE A 307 15.26 20.37 17.81
CA ILE A 307 14.08 20.43 16.90
C ILE A 307 13.05 19.37 17.32
N GLY A 308 13.47 18.15 17.61
CA GLY A 308 12.57 17.07 18.06
C GLY A 308 11.86 17.41 19.37
N MET A 309 12.60 17.98 20.34
CA MET A 309 12.05 18.45 21.62
C MET A 309 11.06 19.62 21.39
N ALA A 310 11.40 20.59 20.57
CA ALA A 310 10.52 21.71 20.25
C ALA A 310 9.23 21.25 19.58
N ALA A 311 9.33 20.29 18.63
CA ALA A 311 8.18 19.68 17.97
C ALA A 311 7.28 18.93 18.96
N LEU A 312 7.89 18.15 19.89
CA LEU A 312 7.16 17.42 20.92
C LEU A 312 6.43 18.39 21.88
N VAL A 313 7.10 19.42 22.35
CA VAL A 313 6.52 20.44 23.22
C VAL A 313 5.39 21.18 22.48
N GLY A 314 5.59 21.53 21.21
CA GLY A 314 4.57 22.16 20.38
C GLY A 314 3.33 21.26 20.21
N LEU A 315 3.54 19.98 19.95
CA LEU A 315 2.46 18.99 19.84
C LEU A 315 1.67 18.85 21.16
N LEU A 316 2.39 18.71 22.28
CA LEU A 316 1.77 18.63 23.60
C LEU A 316 1.01 19.90 23.97
N TRP A 317 1.52 21.08 23.59
CA TRP A 317 0.84 22.34 23.80
C TRP A 317 -0.44 22.45 22.98
N VAL A 318 -0.42 22.03 21.71
CA VAL A 318 -1.60 21.97 20.82
C VAL A 318 -2.66 21.04 21.39
N ILE A 319 -2.28 19.82 21.84
CA ILE A 319 -3.19 18.84 22.44
C ILE A 319 -3.82 19.40 23.72
N ARG A 320 -3.04 20.13 24.52
CA ARG A 320 -3.54 20.73 25.77
C ARG A 320 -4.51 21.89 25.52
N ARG A 321 -4.30 22.66 24.43
CA ARG A 321 -5.17 23.77 24.03
C ARG A 321 -6.49 23.31 23.42
N GLY A 322 -6.50 22.19 22.70
CA GLY A 322 -7.72 21.58 22.15
C GLY A 322 -8.61 20.85 23.16
N ARG A 323 -8.15 20.70 24.43
CA ARG A 323 -8.93 20.12 25.53
C ARG A 323 -9.60 21.18 26.42
N ARG A 324 -9.37 22.46 26.15
CA ARG A 324 -10.06 23.59 26.76
C ARG A 324 -11.10 24.17 25.80
#